data_d815a8b0feba7e90b8a93cffe48b96da
#
_entry.id   d815a8b0feba7e90b8a93cffe48b96da
#
_cell.length_a   1.000
_cell.length_b   1.000
_cell.length_c   1.000
_cell.angle_alpha   90.00
_cell.angle_beta   90.00
_cell.angle_gamma   90.00
#
_symmetry.space_group_name_H-M   'P 1'
#
loop_
_entity.id
_entity.type
_entity.pdbx_description
1 polymer ?
#
loop_
_entity_poly.entity_id
_entity_poly.type
_entity_poly.pdbx_seq_one_letter_code
_entity_poly.pdbx_strand_id
1 'polypeptide(L)'
;MALFSQDALKEGVATREVWAWAAFDFANSGYTTVVLTAVFNAYFVSTVAAGSSAATLLWTIVISASNAISMLAMPMIGAVADATATKKRWLLAATVLCILGTLGLMLTGEGTVFLAAVMIVLSNLAFNVGESLNSAFLPELAKEEAIGKVSGWGWSFGYCGGIVTLALCIAVVLAGPSLGLTADQTVAGTMLVTAVVFAIAATPLFLFVKERSRPRLSIDDREAVRSLCADSLREVRSTLRSLPVFRDFAWLALCGFFYQCGVSVVITLSAVYASAVMGFSTTDTLVMVFLVNITAALGAFAFGYIQDRIGHKLALGGTLVVWLSMIAVAYLSSEEWHFWLAANLAGLAMGSSQSAGRAMVAVFAPSTRLAEFYSFWNMALWMAAIVGPLSYGLITWVTGNDHRSAILVTGLFFLLSIVALQPIDMKRGAEAAKRATVNG
;
A
#
# COMPACT_ATOMS: atom_id res chain seq x y z
N MET A 1 -15.39 15.45 -20.64
CA MET A 1 -14.31 14.44 -20.73
C MET A 1 -14.63 13.33 -19.76
N ALA A 2 -14.72 12.06 -20.17
CA ALA A 2 -14.92 10.95 -19.24
C ALA A 2 -13.72 10.88 -18.31
N LEU A 3 -13.94 10.68 -17.01
CA LEU A 3 -12.89 10.65 -15.97
C LEU A 3 -11.82 9.61 -16.34
N PHE A 4 -12.23 8.48 -16.94
CA PHE A 4 -11.36 7.45 -17.50
C PHE A 4 -11.53 7.43 -19.04
N SER A 5 -10.55 7.97 -19.76
CA SER A 5 -10.62 8.04 -21.22
C SER A 5 -10.35 6.65 -21.83
N GLN A 6 -11.18 6.26 -22.80
CA GLN A 6 -11.06 4.97 -23.50
C GLN A 6 -9.71 4.84 -24.23
N ASP A 7 -9.11 5.98 -24.64
CA ASP A 7 -7.83 6.02 -25.36
C ASP A 7 -6.65 5.45 -24.55
N ALA A 8 -6.74 5.49 -23.21
CA ALA A 8 -5.74 4.94 -22.29
C ALA A 8 -5.80 3.42 -22.15
N LEU A 9 -6.88 2.77 -22.63
CA LEU A 9 -7.17 1.38 -22.36
C LEU A 9 -6.75 0.48 -23.53
N LYS A 10 -6.40 -0.78 -23.20
CA LYS A 10 -6.15 -1.81 -24.21
C LYS A 10 -7.41 -2.13 -25.00
N GLU A 11 -7.22 -2.69 -26.20
CA GLU A 11 -8.33 -3.17 -27.03
C GLU A 11 -9.18 -4.21 -26.28
N GLY A 12 -10.49 -4.04 -26.37
CA GLY A 12 -11.45 -4.93 -25.68
C GLY A 12 -11.59 -4.69 -24.17
N VAL A 13 -10.93 -3.65 -23.61
CA VAL A 13 -11.14 -3.21 -22.24
C VAL A 13 -12.19 -2.12 -22.19
N ALA A 14 -13.25 -2.33 -21.44
CA ALA A 14 -14.30 -1.34 -21.25
C ALA A 14 -13.96 -0.42 -20.06
N THR A 15 -14.34 0.86 -20.14
CA THR A 15 -14.15 1.84 -19.04
C THR A 15 -14.72 1.34 -17.71
N ARG A 16 -15.83 0.58 -17.73
CA ARG A 16 -16.41 -0.03 -16.52
C ARG A 16 -15.48 -1.02 -15.82
N GLU A 17 -14.56 -1.68 -16.55
CA GLU A 17 -13.58 -2.59 -15.95
C GLU A 17 -12.54 -1.81 -15.15
N VAL A 18 -12.11 -0.64 -15.64
CA VAL A 18 -11.16 0.23 -14.93
C VAL A 18 -11.81 0.85 -13.70
N TRP A 19 -13.08 1.27 -13.79
CA TRP A 19 -13.85 1.71 -12.63
C TRP A 19 -13.93 0.61 -11.57
N ALA A 20 -14.25 -0.61 -11.99
CA ALA A 20 -14.36 -1.75 -11.11
C ALA A 20 -13.02 -2.14 -10.47
N TRP A 21 -11.92 -2.01 -11.21
CA TRP A 21 -10.57 -2.21 -10.71
C TRP A 21 -10.17 -1.14 -9.69
N ALA A 22 -10.42 0.14 -9.99
CA ALA A 22 -10.13 1.25 -9.10
C ALA A 22 -11.01 1.21 -7.82
N ALA A 23 -12.25 0.67 -7.91
CA ALA A 23 -13.12 0.47 -6.76
C ALA A 23 -12.54 -0.54 -5.75
N PHE A 24 -11.68 -1.45 -6.18
CA PHE A 24 -10.95 -2.32 -5.28
C PHE A 24 -9.86 -1.54 -4.50
N ASP A 25 -9.15 -0.61 -5.14
CA ASP A 25 -8.22 0.30 -4.44
C ASP A 25 -8.98 1.16 -3.40
N PHE A 26 -10.21 1.59 -3.72
CA PHE A 26 -11.10 2.27 -2.77
C PHE A 26 -11.40 1.42 -1.53
N ALA A 27 -11.74 0.14 -1.73
CA ALA A 27 -11.98 -0.81 -0.64
C ALA A 27 -10.73 -0.99 0.24
N ASN A 28 -9.60 -1.24 -0.38
CA ASN A 28 -8.31 -1.45 0.30
C ASN A 28 -7.90 -0.27 1.17
N SER A 29 -8.02 0.97 0.65
CA SER A 29 -7.65 2.16 1.41
C SER A 29 -8.59 2.42 2.58
N GLY A 30 -9.87 2.06 2.48
CA GLY A 30 -10.80 2.09 3.59
C GLY A 30 -10.33 1.21 4.76
N TYR A 31 -9.90 -0.02 4.46
CA TYR A 31 -9.38 -0.94 5.46
C TYR A 31 -8.11 -0.39 6.13
N THR A 32 -7.11 0.02 5.36
CA THR A 32 -5.85 0.52 5.95
C THR A 32 -6.06 1.75 6.79
N THR A 33 -6.91 2.68 6.35
CA THR A 33 -7.18 3.92 7.07
C THR A 33 -7.87 3.65 8.40
N VAL A 34 -8.89 2.81 8.43
CA VAL A 34 -9.70 2.59 9.64
C VAL A 34 -9.05 1.55 10.57
N VAL A 35 -8.63 0.40 10.03
CA VAL A 35 -8.15 -0.70 10.86
C VAL A 35 -6.69 -0.50 11.25
N LEU A 36 -5.81 -0.23 10.29
CA LEU A 36 -4.37 -0.20 10.57
C LEU A 36 -3.88 1.15 11.11
N THR A 37 -4.56 2.26 10.78
CA THR A 37 -4.02 3.59 11.06
C THR A 37 -4.82 4.36 12.12
N ALA A 38 -6.14 4.51 11.97
CA ALA A 38 -6.87 5.51 12.74
C ALA A 38 -7.68 4.96 13.92
N VAL A 39 -8.51 3.93 13.72
CA VAL A 39 -9.52 3.54 14.72
C VAL A 39 -9.11 2.32 15.50
N PHE A 40 -8.91 1.17 14.84
CA PHE A 40 -8.65 -0.08 15.56
C PHE A 40 -7.24 -0.11 16.19
N ASN A 41 -6.25 0.51 15.57
CA ASN A 41 -4.92 0.69 16.16
C ASN A 41 -5.02 1.37 17.54
N ALA A 42 -5.71 2.52 17.60
CA ALA A 42 -5.89 3.27 18.83
C ALA A 42 -6.67 2.44 19.89
N TYR A 43 -7.75 1.76 19.47
CA TYR A 43 -8.54 0.88 20.34
C TYR A 43 -7.75 -0.30 20.86
N PHE A 44 -6.94 -0.93 20.02
CA PHE A 44 -6.07 -2.04 20.44
C PHE A 44 -5.13 -1.61 21.57
N VAL A 45 -4.47 -0.46 21.41
CA VAL A 45 -3.49 0.03 22.38
C VAL A 45 -4.18 0.51 23.66
N SER A 46 -5.31 1.23 23.55
CA SER A 46 -5.98 1.83 24.71
C SER A 46 -6.91 0.90 25.47
N THR A 47 -7.49 -0.11 24.80
CA THR A 47 -8.55 -0.94 25.37
C THR A 47 -8.22 -2.42 25.32
N VAL A 48 -7.93 -3.00 24.13
CA VAL A 48 -7.71 -4.44 24.00
C VAL A 48 -6.49 -4.91 24.79
N ALA A 49 -5.39 -4.14 24.73
CA ALA A 49 -4.16 -4.37 25.48
C ALA A 49 -4.05 -3.45 26.71
N ALA A 50 -5.17 -2.96 27.25
CA ALA A 50 -5.20 -2.10 28.43
C ALA A 50 -4.45 -2.73 29.60
N GLY A 51 -3.70 -1.89 30.35
CA GLY A 51 -2.88 -2.34 31.46
C GLY A 51 -1.53 -2.95 31.09
N SER A 52 -1.24 -3.16 29.79
CA SER A 52 0.09 -3.59 29.35
C SER A 52 0.96 -2.37 29.03
N SER A 53 2.11 -2.24 29.70
CA SER A 53 3.14 -1.26 29.34
C SER A 53 3.72 -1.50 27.93
N ALA A 54 3.46 -2.66 27.34
CA ALA A 54 3.93 -3.07 26.03
C ALA A 54 2.84 -3.02 24.93
N ALA A 55 1.68 -2.38 25.17
CA ALA A 55 0.54 -2.40 24.24
C ALA A 55 0.93 -1.94 22.82
N THR A 56 1.66 -0.85 22.69
CA THR A 56 2.17 -0.35 21.39
C THR A 56 3.16 -1.33 20.75
N LEU A 57 4.02 -1.95 21.56
CA LEU A 57 4.97 -2.96 21.08
C LEU A 57 4.23 -4.21 20.58
N LEU A 58 3.20 -4.66 21.29
CA LEU A 58 2.36 -5.78 20.86
C LEU A 58 1.69 -5.50 19.50
N TRP A 59 1.12 -4.31 19.32
CA TRP A 59 0.58 -3.88 18.03
C TRP A 59 1.63 -3.97 16.92
N THR A 60 2.81 -3.40 17.17
CA THR A 60 3.92 -3.40 16.20
C THR A 60 4.37 -4.82 15.85
N ILE A 61 4.45 -5.71 16.84
CA ILE A 61 4.80 -7.12 16.63
C ILE A 61 3.74 -7.83 15.77
N VAL A 62 2.46 -7.61 16.04
CA VAL A 62 1.36 -8.23 15.27
C VAL A 62 1.40 -7.81 13.80
N ILE A 63 1.56 -6.51 13.54
CA ILE A 63 1.67 -6.00 12.16
C ILE A 63 2.94 -6.51 11.48
N SER A 64 4.09 -6.50 12.18
CA SER A 64 5.36 -7.02 11.65
C SER A 64 5.28 -8.52 11.33
N ALA A 65 4.65 -9.30 12.20
CA ALA A 65 4.44 -10.73 11.96
C ALA A 65 3.54 -10.97 10.72
N SER A 66 2.46 -10.20 10.58
CA SER A 66 1.60 -10.27 9.40
C SER A 66 2.36 -9.93 8.12
N ASN A 67 3.17 -8.87 8.12
CA ASN A 67 3.99 -8.50 6.97
C ASN A 67 5.05 -9.57 6.66
N ALA A 68 5.68 -10.15 7.67
CA ALA A 68 6.64 -11.25 7.50
C ALA A 68 5.98 -12.50 6.87
N ILE A 69 4.76 -12.86 7.32
CA ILE A 69 3.99 -13.95 6.71
C ILE A 69 3.64 -13.62 5.25
N SER A 70 3.23 -12.37 4.98
CA SER A 70 2.97 -11.90 3.62
C SER A 70 4.20 -12.01 2.72
N MET A 71 5.38 -11.61 3.22
CA MET A 71 6.65 -11.72 2.48
C MET A 71 6.98 -13.17 2.08
N LEU A 72 6.64 -14.14 2.91
CA LEU A 72 6.87 -15.56 2.63
C LEU A 72 5.79 -16.16 1.70
N ALA A 73 4.53 -15.78 1.90
CA ALA A 73 3.40 -16.34 1.16
C ALA A 73 3.25 -15.77 -0.26
N MET A 74 3.53 -14.47 -0.44
CA MET A 74 3.20 -13.76 -1.69
C MET A 74 3.93 -14.28 -2.94
N PRO A 75 5.24 -14.61 -2.91
CA PRO A 75 5.88 -15.17 -4.09
C PRO A 75 5.24 -16.47 -4.57
N MET A 76 4.81 -17.32 -3.63
CA MET A 76 4.12 -18.58 -3.94
C MET A 76 2.73 -18.32 -4.53
N ILE A 77 1.95 -17.44 -3.88
CA ILE A 77 0.60 -17.08 -4.36
C ILE A 77 0.69 -16.44 -5.73
N GLY A 78 1.62 -15.50 -5.93
CA GLY A 78 1.83 -14.81 -7.20
C GLY A 78 2.20 -15.78 -8.34
N ALA A 79 3.17 -16.66 -8.11
CA ALA A 79 3.60 -17.65 -9.10
C ALA A 79 2.47 -18.62 -9.48
N VAL A 80 1.73 -19.13 -8.51
CA VAL A 80 0.57 -20.01 -8.75
C VAL A 80 -0.54 -19.26 -9.49
N ALA A 81 -0.88 -18.04 -9.06
CA ALA A 81 -1.91 -17.24 -9.68
C ALA A 81 -1.61 -16.91 -11.15
N ASP A 82 -0.35 -16.60 -11.48
CA ASP A 82 0.09 -16.34 -12.86
C ASP A 82 0.13 -17.64 -13.70
N ALA A 83 0.68 -18.74 -13.16
CA ALA A 83 0.82 -20.00 -13.89
C ALA A 83 -0.54 -20.63 -14.22
N THR A 84 -1.51 -20.50 -13.33
CA THR A 84 -2.85 -21.10 -13.47
C THR A 84 -3.89 -20.12 -14.01
N ALA A 85 -3.54 -18.84 -14.25
CA ALA A 85 -4.47 -17.77 -14.62
C ALA A 85 -5.67 -17.69 -13.65
N THR A 86 -5.40 -17.66 -12.36
CA THR A 86 -6.43 -17.65 -11.30
C THR A 86 -6.30 -16.46 -10.34
N LYS A 87 -5.68 -15.37 -10.79
CA LYS A 87 -5.53 -14.13 -9.98
C LYS A 87 -6.84 -13.69 -9.35
N LYS A 88 -7.93 -13.71 -10.13
CA LYS A 88 -9.25 -13.30 -9.67
C LYS A 88 -9.83 -14.23 -8.59
N ARG A 89 -9.53 -15.53 -8.63
CA ARG A 89 -9.97 -16.49 -7.60
C ARG A 89 -9.20 -16.27 -6.28
N TRP A 90 -7.89 -16.10 -6.35
CA TRP A 90 -7.07 -15.77 -5.19
C TRP A 90 -7.45 -14.43 -4.59
N LEU A 91 -7.72 -13.43 -5.44
CA LEU A 91 -8.18 -12.12 -5.01
C LEU A 91 -9.54 -12.20 -4.30
N LEU A 92 -10.49 -13.02 -4.79
CA LEU A 92 -11.77 -13.25 -4.13
C LEU A 92 -11.59 -13.90 -2.75
N ALA A 93 -10.76 -14.94 -2.67
CA ALA A 93 -10.47 -15.60 -1.39
C ALA A 93 -9.84 -14.62 -0.39
N ALA A 94 -8.89 -13.80 -0.82
CA ALA A 94 -8.29 -12.75 -0.01
C ALA A 94 -9.32 -11.71 0.43
N THR A 95 -10.20 -11.25 -0.48
CA THR A 95 -11.27 -10.32 -0.16
C THR A 95 -12.20 -10.85 0.93
N VAL A 96 -12.66 -12.09 0.78
CA VAL A 96 -13.52 -12.74 1.79
C VAL A 96 -12.80 -12.88 3.13
N LEU A 97 -11.54 -13.31 3.12
CA LEU A 97 -10.75 -13.46 4.34
C LEU A 97 -10.50 -12.10 5.03
N CYS A 98 -10.24 -11.03 4.28
CA CYS A 98 -10.08 -9.67 4.82
C CYS A 98 -11.37 -9.19 5.48
N ILE A 99 -12.51 -9.38 4.83
CA ILE A 99 -13.83 -9.02 5.36
C ILE A 99 -14.13 -9.81 6.63
N LEU A 100 -13.94 -11.13 6.61
CA LEU A 100 -14.19 -11.99 7.79
C LEU A 100 -13.26 -11.66 8.95
N GLY A 101 -11.98 -11.40 8.69
CA GLY A 101 -11.02 -10.95 9.69
C GLY A 101 -11.42 -9.60 10.30
N THR A 102 -11.86 -8.64 9.46
CA THR A 102 -12.35 -7.33 9.92
C THR A 102 -13.63 -7.46 10.76
N LEU A 103 -14.57 -8.32 10.35
CA LEU A 103 -15.75 -8.63 11.16
C LEU A 103 -15.39 -9.33 12.47
N GLY A 104 -14.37 -10.21 12.46
CA GLY A 104 -13.85 -10.85 13.67
C GLY A 104 -13.32 -9.87 14.72
N LEU A 105 -12.83 -8.69 14.30
CA LEU A 105 -12.42 -7.63 15.20
C LEU A 105 -13.57 -7.04 16.01
N MET A 106 -14.83 -7.17 15.56
CA MET A 106 -16.01 -6.77 16.34
C MET A 106 -16.18 -7.57 17.66
N LEU A 107 -15.56 -8.73 17.75
CA LEU A 107 -15.63 -9.62 18.91
C LEU A 107 -14.51 -9.32 19.94
N THR A 108 -13.69 -8.30 19.69
CA THR A 108 -12.57 -7.97 20.56
C THR A 108 -12.96 -6.92 21.59
N GLY A 109 -12.38 -7.03 22.77
CA GLY A 109 -12.55 -6.14 23.91
C GLY A 109 -11.36 -6.23 24.85
N GLU A 110 -11.46 -5.67 26.05
CA GLU A 110 -10.41 -5.70 27.05
C GLU A 110 -9.92 -7.14 27.31
N GLY A 111 -8.61 -7.35 27.28
CA GLY A 111 -7.96 -8.66 27.53
C GLY A 111 -8.00 -9.66 26.37
N THR A 112 -8.67 -9.37 25.24
CA THR A 112 -8.75 -10.29 24.08
C THR A 112 -7.60 -10.12 23.10
N VAL A 113 -6.40 -9.83 23.57
CA VAL A 113 -5.21 -9.52 22.75
C VAL A 113 -4.91 -10.62 21.73
N PHE A 114 -5.01 -11.89 22.11
CA PHE A 114 -4.74 -13.02 21.21
C PHE A 114 -5.75 -13.08 20.04
N LEU A 115 -7.04 -12.92 20.32
CA LEU A 115 -8.08 -12.89 19.28
C LEU A 115 -7.85 -11.73 18.31
N ALA A 116 -7.62 -10.52 18.85
CA ALA A 116 -7.32 -9.35 18.06
C ALA A 116 -6.09 -9.56 17.17
N ALA A 117 -5.01 -10.11 17.73
CA ALA A 117 -3.78 -10.41 16.99
C ALA A 117 -4.03 -11.38 15.83
N VAL A 118 -4.77 -12.47 16.06
CA VAL A 118 -5.12 -13.43 15.00
C VAL A 118 -5.96 -12.78 13.92
N MET A 119 -7.01 -12.01 14.27
CA MET A 119 -7.87 -11.35 13.29
C MET A 119 -7.11 -10.29 12.48
N ILE A 120 -6.22 -9.53 13.11
CA ILE A 120 -5.35 -8.56 12.40
C ILE A 120 -4.39 -9.28 11.46
N VAL A 121 -3.72 -10.35 11.90
CA VAL A 121 -2.80 -11.08 11.04
C VAL A 121 -3.53 -11.64 9.82
N LEU A 122 -4.71 -12.23 10.01
CA LEU A 122 -5.50 -12.78 8.90
C LEU A 122 -6.00 -11.69 7.95
N SER A 123 -6.58 -10.60 8.47
CA SER A 123 -7.12 -9.52 7.63
C SER A 123 -6.02 -8.75 6.91
N ASN A 124 -4.88 -8.48 7.57
CA ASN A 124 -3.77 -7.76 6.95
C ASN A 124 -3.01 -8.62 5.93
N LEU A 125 -2.83 -9.93 6.19
CA LEU A 125 -2.29 -10.86 5.19
C LEU A 125 -3.20 -10.88 3.95
N ALA A 126 -4.50 -11.00 4.15
CA ALA A 126 -5.48 -11.01 3.07
C ALA A 126 -5.50 -9.67 2.30
N PHE A 127 -5.41 -8.54 3.00
CA PHE A 127 -5.24 -7.22 2.40
C PHE A 127 -3.98 -7.15 1.53
N ASN A 128 -2.83 -7.59 2.03
CA ASN A 128 -1.55 -7.60 1.33
C ASN A 128 -1.61 -8.45 0.05
N VAL A 129 -2.26 -9.62 0.11
CA VAL A 129 -2.53 -10.48 -1.07
C VAL A 129 -3.42 -9.74 -2.07
N GLY A 130 -4.48 -9.12 -1.59
CA GLY A 130 -5.42 -8.34 -2.40
C GLY A 130 -4.75 -7.19 -3.14
N GLU A 131 -3.95 -6.39 -2.46
CA GLU A 131 -3.21 -5.25 -3.02
C GLU A 131 -2.26 -5.70 -4.14
N SER A 132 -1.50 -6.76 -3.90
CA SER A 132 -0.54 -7.29 -4.87
C SER A 132 -1.24 -7.83 -6.13
N LEU A 133 -2.28 -8.64 -5.96
CA LEU A 133 -3.01 -9.23 -7.08
C LEU A 133 -3.84 -8.19 -7.84
N ASN A 134 -4.43 -7.20 -7.15
CA ASN A 134 -5.12 -6.10 -7.81
C ASN A 134 -4.17 -5.29 -8.69
N SER A 135 -2.99 -4.99 -8.18
CA SER A 135 -1.95 -4.28 -8.95
C SER A 135 -1.53 -5.05 -10.21
N ALA A 136 -1.53 -6.38 -10.17
CA ALA A 136 -1.17 -7.24 -11.31
C ALA A 136 -2.19 -7.18 -12.47
N PHE A 137 -3.39 -6.63 -12.28
CA PHE A 137 -4.34 -6.36 -13.37
C PHE A 137 -4.03 -5.10 -14.15
N LEU A 138 -3.28 -4.14 -13.58
CA LEU A 138 -2.98 -2.86 -14.22
C LEU A 138 -2.43 -3.00 -15.65
N PRO A 139 -1.41 -3.85 -15.92
CA PRO A 139 -0.90 -4.05 -17.28
C PRO A 139 -1.86 -4.76 -18.22
N GLU A 140 -2.90 -5.43 -17.71
CA GLU A 140 -3.95 -6.04 -18.55
C GLU A 140 -5.01 -5.03 -18.99
N LEU A 141 -5.17 -3.93 -18.25
CA LEU A 141 -6.17 -2.90 -18.49
C LEU A 141 -5.65 -1.71 -19.29
N ALA A 142 -4.43 -1.24 -18.97
CA ALA A 142 -3.84 -0.02 -19.51
C ALA A 142 -2.95 -0.30 -20.72
N LYS A 143 -2.93 0.65 -21.68
CA LYS A 143 -1.88 0.71 -22.71
C LYS A 143 -0.54 1.08 -22.07
N GLU A 144 0.57 0.68 -22.71
CA GLU A 144 1.93 0.95 -22.21
C GLU A 144 2.17 2.47 -22.05
N GLU A 145 1.66 3.30 -22.97
CA GLU A 145 1.81 4.76 -22.96
C GLU A 145 0.93 5.47 -21.91
N ALA A 146 -0.06 4.79 -21.34
CA ALA A 146 -1.03 5.36 -20.40
C ALA A 146 -1.07 4.63 -19.04
N ILE A 147 -0.07 3.79 -18.78
CA ILE A 147 -0.03 2.95 -17.57
C ILE A 147 0.08 3.81 -16.30
N GLY A 148 0.80 4.93 -16.39
CA GLY A 148 0.91 5.88 -15.29
C GLY A 148 -0.39 6.57 -14.97
N LYS A 149 -1.12 7.00 -16.00
CA LYS A 149 -2.44 7.61 -15.88
C LYS A 149 -3.43 6.67 -15.19
N VAL A 150 -3.51 5.41 -15.66
CA VAL A 150 -4.44 4.42 -15.09
C VAL A 150 -4.03 4.04 -13.66
N SER A 151 -2.73 3.92 -13.37
CA SER A 151 -2.22 3.74 -12.01
C SER A 151 -2.63 4.91 -11.09
N GLY A 152 -2.48 6.15 -11.57
CA GLY A 152 -2.90 7.35 -10.86
C GLY A 152 -4.40 7.38 -10.55
N TRP A 153 -5.24 6.95 -11.49
CA TRP A 153 -6.68 6.82 -11.25
C TRP A 153 -6.99 5.85 -10.10
N GLY A 154 -6.35 4.66 -10.09
CA GLY A 154 -6.52 3.68 -9.02
C GLY A 154 -6.16 4.25 -7.65
N TRP A 155 -4.95 4.79 -7.51
CA TRP A 155 -4.50 5.37 -6.25
C TRP A 155 -5.33 6.57 -5.80
N SER A 156 -5.70 7.48 -6.72
CA SER A 156 -6.56 8.62 -6.41
C SER A 156 -7.92 8.16 -5.88
N PHE A 157 -8.51 7.16 -6.54
CA PHE A 157 -9.79 6.58 -6.11
C PHE A 157 -9.66 5.84 -4.77
N GLY A 158 -8.51 5.20 -4.53
CA GLY A 158 -8.15 4.60 -3.25
C GLY A 158 -8.17 5.63 -2.11
N TYR A 159 -7.47 6.75 -2.24
CA TYR A 159 -7.49 7.80 -1.20
C TYR A 159 -8.89 8.33 -0.93
N CYS A 160 -9.74 8.48 -1.96
CA CYS A 160 -11.15 8.81 -1.76
C CYS A 160 -11.86 7.73 -0.91
N GLY A 161 -11.53 6.45 -1.11
CA GLY A 161 -12.05 5.35 -0.31
C GLY A 161 -11.69 5.44 1.17
N GLY A 162 -10.43 5.76 1.45
CA GLY A 162 -9.97 6.01 2.82
C GLY A 162 -10.75 7.13 3.50
N ILE A 163 -10.90 8.27 2.81
CA ILE A 163 -11.63 9.45 3.31
C ILE A 163 -13.10 9.10 3.58
N VAL A 164 -13.79 8.47 2.62
CA VAL A 164 -15.22 8.14 2.75
C VAL A 164 -15.45 7.14 3.87
N THR A 165 -14.64 6.07 3.93
CA THR A 165 -14.78 5.05 4.98
C THR A 165 -14.52 5.64 6.35
N LEU A 166 -13.49 6.47 6.49
CA LEU A 166 -13.19 7.14 7.76
C LEU A 166 -14.32 8.10 8.16
N ALA A 167 -14.88 8.88 7.23
CA ALA A 167 -15.99 9.78 7.51
C ALA A 167 -17.23 9.02 8.00
N LEU A 168 -17.55 7.88 7.39
CA LEU A 168 -18.65 7.02 7.85
C LEU A 168 -18.37 6.45 9.26
N CYS A 169 -17.14 6.05 9.54
CA CYS A 169 -16.75 5.59 10.88
C CYS A 169 -16.83 6.72 11.92
N ILE A 170 -16.40 7.93 11.58
CA ILE A 170 -16.54 9.11 12.46
C ILE A 170 -18.04 9.37 12.75
N ALA A 171 -18.91 9.25 11.75
CA ALA A 171 -20.35 9.41 11.97
C ALA A 171 -20.89 8.37 12.97
N VAL A 172 -20.43 7.11 12.90
CA VAL A 172 -20.75 6.07 13.90
C VAL A 172 -20.25 6.43 15.29
N VAL A 173 -19.02 6.91 15.39
CA VAL A 173 -18.43 7.32 16.68
C VAL A 173 -19.19 8.49 17.32
N LEU A 174 -19.58 9.47 16.52
CA LEU A 174 -20.32 10.63 17.00
C LEU A 174 -21.79 10.29 17.38
N ALA A 175 -22.40 9.35 16.65
CA ALA A 175 -23.76 8.91 16.95
C ALA A 175 -23.83 7.92 18.14
N GLY A 176 -22.75 7.21 18.43
CA GLY A 176 -22.71 6.16 19.46
C GLY A 176 -23.27 6.58 20.82
N PRO A 177 -22.83 7.70 21.42
CA PRO A 177 -23.35 8.16 22.71
C PRO A 177 -24.86 8.46 22.69
N SER A 178 -25.38 9.04 21.60
CA SER A 178 -26.80 9.32 21.44
C SER A 178 -27.67 8.07 21.29
N LEU A 179 -27.08 6.97 20.81
CA LEU A 179 -27.69 5.66 20.69
C LEU A 179 -27.50 4.76 21.91
N GLY A 180 -26.82 5.26 22.96
CA GLY A 180 -26.53 4.50 24.17
C GLY A 180 -25.52 3.39 24.00
N LEU A 181 -24.69 3.44 22.93
CA LEU A 181 -23.66 2.43 22.67
C LEU A 181 -22.47 2.62 23.59
N THR A 182 -21.91 1.50 24.05
CA THR A 182 -20.61 1.50 24.74
C THR A 182 -19.46 1.82 23.78
N ALA A 183 -18.27 2.14 24.31
CA ALA A 183 -17.09 2.37 23.48
C ALA A 183 -16.76 1.15 22.61
N ASP A 184 -16.83 -0.07 23.17
CA ASP A 184 -16.60 -1.31 22.44
C ASP A 184 -17.60 -1.54 21.32
N GLN A 185 -18.89 -1.30 21.58
CA GLN A 185 -19.94 -1.40 20.58
C GLN A 185 -19.78 -0.35 19.46
N THR A 186 -19.30 0.83 19.80
CA THR A 186 -19.03 1.89 18.83
C THR A 186 -17.87 1.49 17.92
N VAL A 187 -16.79 0.95 18.46
CA VAL A 187 -15.66 0.44 17.64
C VAL A 187 -16.10 -0.75 16.80
N ALA A 188 -16.88 -1.69 17.35
CA ALA A 188 -17.47 -2.79 16.60
C ALA A 188 -18.30 -2.28 15.42
N GLY A 189 -19.09 -1.22 15.62
CA GLY A 189 -19.84 -0.55 14.56
C GLY A 189 -18.93 0.01 13.45
N THR A 190 -17.76 0.56 13.79
CA THR A 190 -16.81 1.04 12.77
C THR A 190 -16.17 -0.11 11.99
N MET A 191 -15.91 -1.26 12.61
CA MET A 191 -15.43 -2.48 11.92
C MET A 191 -16.52 -3.02 10.96
N LEU A 192 -17.77 -3.02 11.37
CA LEU A 192 -18.89 -3.41 10.51
C LEU A 192 -18.99 -2.49 9.27
N VAL A 193 -18.96 -1.18 9.48
CA VAL A 193 -18.98 -0.20 8.37
C VAL A 193 -17.81 -0.45 7.41
N THR A 194 -16.61 -0.63 7.94
CA THR A 194 -15.41 -0.91 7.13
C THR A 194 -15.57 -2.19 6.31
N ALA A 195 -16.04 -3.28 6.90
CA ALA A 195 -16.27 -4.55 6.22
C ALA A 195 -17.36 -4.44 5.15
N VAL A 196 -18.46 -3.71 5.40
CA VAL A 196 -19.55 -3.49 4.44
C VAL A 196 -19.07 -2.62 3.28
N VAL A 197 -18.37 -1.52 3.54
CA VAL A 197 -17.81 -0.67 2.49
C VAL A 197 -16.81 -1.46 1.64
N PHE A 198 -15.95 -2.27 2.28
CA PHE A 198 -15.01 -3.14 1.56
C PHE A 198 -15.76 -4.11 0.64
N ALA A 199 -16.79 -4.81 1.16
CA ALA A 199 -17.57 -5.76 0.39
C ALA A 199 -18.25 -5.10 -0.82
N ILE A 200 -18.89 -3.95 -0.62
CA ILE A 200 -19.61 -3.21 -1.67
C ILE A 200 -18.61 -2.71 -2.73
N ALA A 201 -17.52 -2.09 -2.31
CA ALA A 201 -16.56 -1.48 -3.22
C ALA A 201 -15.70 -2.52 -3.97
N ALA A 202 -15.44 -3.70 -3.38
CA ALA A 202 -14.70 -4.78 -4.05
C ALA A 202 -15.57 -5.57 -5.04
N THR A 203 -16.89 -5.66 -4.83
CA THR A 203 -17.82 -6.46 -5.65
C THR A 203 -17.73 -6.16 -7.16
N PRO A 204 -17.69 -4.89 -7.63
CA PRO A 204 -17.60 -4.58 -9.06
C PRO A 204 -16.42 -5.25 -9.77
N LEU A 205 -15.26 -5.40 -9.10
CA LEU A 205 -14.09 -6.06 -9.68
C LEU A 205 -14.44 -7.50 -10.11
N PHE A 206 -15.11 -8.24 -9.23
CA PHE A 206 -15.49 -9.64 -9.51
C PHE A 206 -16.58 -9.77 -10.57
N LEU A 207 -17.42 -8.76 -10.76
CA LEU A 207 -18.46 -8.76 -11.77
C LEU A 207 -17.96 -8.35 -13.16
N PHE A 208 -17.08 -7.34 -13.24
CA PHE A 208 -16.78 -6.67 -14.50
C PHE A 208 -15.37 -6.91 -15.01
N VAL A 209 -14.34 -7.01 -14.13
CA VAL A 209 -12.95 -7.20 -14.58
C VAL A 209 -12.76 -8.60 -15.15
N LYS A 210 -12.19 -8.70 -16.33
CA LYS A 210 -11.86 -9.96 -16.99
C LYS A 210 -10.39 -10.27 -16.80
N GLU A 211 -10.07 -11.48 -16.39
CA GLU A 211 -8.71 -11.99 -16.40
C GLU A 211 -8.33 -12.40 -17.83
N ARG A 212 -7.25 -11.80 -18.36
CA ARG A 212 -6.82 -11.96 -19.76
C ARG A 212 -5.58 -12.84 -19.89
N SER A 213 -4.96 -13.20 -18.76
CA SER A 213 -3.84 -14.14 -18.73
C SER A 213 -4.28 -15.53 -19.21
N ARG A 214 -3.37 -16.24 -19.89
CA ARG A 214 -3.60 -17.63 -20.33
C ARG A 214 -2.95 -18.58 -19.34
N PRO A 215 -3.66 -19.66 -18.90
CA PRO A 215 -3.06 -20.64 -18.01
C PRO A 215 -1.95 -21.41 -18.71
N ARG A 216 -0.83 -21.57 -18.01
CA ARG A 216 0.30 -22.44 -18.41
C ARG A 216 0.20 -23.81 -17.75
N LEU A 217 -0.44 -23.88 -16.58
CA LEU A 217 -0.69 -25.08 -15.81
C LEU A 217 -2.18 -25.19 -15.48
N SER A 218 -2.71 -26.42 -15.41
CA SER A 218 -4.03 -26.63 -14.83
C SER A 218 -3.96 -26.52 -13.32
N ILE A 219 -4.94 -25.83 -12.71
CA ILE A 219 -5.06 -25.77 -11.25
C ILE A 219 -5.37 -27.15 -10.64
N ASP A 220 -5.94 -28.06 -11.43
CA ASP A 220 -6.28 -29.42 -11.01
C ASP A 220 -5.06 -30.35 -10.98
N ASP A 221 -3.95 -29.96 -11.63
CA ASP A 221 -2.67 -30.66 -11.55
C ASP A 221 -1.97 -30.30 -10.22
N ARG A 222 -2.40 -31.00 -9.16
CA ARG A 222 -1.90 -30.78 -7.79
C ARG A 222 -0.41 -31.02 -7.65
N GLU A 223 0.16 -31.92 -8.44
CA GLU A 223 1.58 -32.24 -8.36
C GLU A 223 2.42 -31.12 -8.98
N ALA A 224 2.02 -30.61 -10.15
CA ALA A 224 2.65 -29.47 -10.78
C ALA A 224 2.51 -28.19 -9.94
N VAL A 225 1.35 -27.93 -9.35
CA VAL A 225 1.14 -26.79 -8.43
C VAL A 225 1.99 -26.94 -7.17
N ARG A 226 2.08 -28.13 -6.59
CA ARG A 226 2.90 -28.39 -5.39
C ARG A 226 4.39 -28.23 -5.68
N SER A 227 4.88 -28.70 -6.82
CA SER A 227 6.28 -28.51 -7.25
C SER A 227 6.56 -27.03 -7.47
N LEU A 228 5.64 -26.30 -8.12
CA LEU A 228 5.74 -24.86 -8.32
C LEU A 228 5.83 -24.10 -6.99
N CYS A 229 5.00 -24.45 -5.99
CA CYS A 229 5.09 -23.88 -4.65
C CYS A 229 6.42 -24.16 -3.95
N ALA A 230 6.92 -25.39 -4.04
CA ALA A 230 8.21 -25.78 -3.47
C ALA A 230 9.38 -25.07 -4.18
N ASP A 231 9.28 -24.94 -5.49
CA ASP A 231 10.27 -24.26 -6.31
C ASP A 231 10.18 -22.74 -6.15
N SER A 232 9.00 -22.15 -5.94
CA SER A 232 8.85 -20.70 -5.68
C SER A 232 9.63 -20.24 -4.46
N LEU A 233 9.71 -21.04 -3.40
CA LEU A 233 10.59 -20.75 -2.26
C LEU A 233 12.09 -20.86 -2.63
N ARG A 234 12.43 -21.81 -3.51
CA ARG A 234 13.79 -21.88 -4.10
C ARG A 234 14.00 -20.80 -5.14
N GLU A 235 12.97 -20.41 -5.87
CA GLU A 235 12.98 -19.34 -6.87
C GLU A 235 13.10 -17.94 -6.24
N VAL A 236 12.60 -17.69 -5.05
CA VAL A 236 12.99 -16.47 -4.31
C VAL A 236 14.52 -16.37 -4.25
N ARG A 237 15.20 -17.50 -3.99
CA ARG A 237 16.66 -17.57 -4.04
C ARG A 237 17.22 -17.51 -5.47
N SER A 238 16.53 -18.09 -6.45
CA SER A 238 16.97 -18.08 -7.86
C SER A 238 16.63 -16.75 -8.54
N THR A 239 15.52 -16.10 -8.18
CA THR A 239 15.17 -14.75 -8.64
C THR A 239 16.12 -13.71 -8.07
N LEU A 240 16.55 -13.86 -6.82
CA LEU A 240 17.70 -13.11 -6.31
C LEU A 240 18.99 -13.39 -7.13
N ARG A 241 19.15 -14.59 -7.70
CA ARG A 241 20.24 -14.93 -8.64
C ARG A 241 19.96 -14.49 -10.08
N SER A 242 18.71 -14.37 -10.50
CA SER A 242 18.31 -13.85 -11.82
C SER A 242 18.16 -12.31 -11.84
N LEU A 243 18.34 -11.61 -10.71
CA LEU A 243 18.43 -10.16 -10.64
C LEU A 243 19.35 -9.53 -11.71
N PRO A 244 20.45 -10.17 -12.14
CA PRO A 244 21.24 -9.65 -13.27
C PRO A 244 20.45 -9.56 -14.59
N VAL A 245 19.47 -10.44 -14.83
CA VAL A 245 18.60 -10.41 -16.02
C VAL A 245 17.57 -9.29 -15.93
N PHE A 246 16.98 -9.09 -14.73
CA PHE A 246 16.01 -8.03 -14.44
C PHE A 246 16.64 -6.90 -13.61
N ARG A 247 17.84 -6.48 -14.01
CA ARG A 247 18.63 -5.49 -13.28
C ARG A 247 17.87 -4.20 -12.98
N ASP A 248 17.07 -3.72 -13.94
CA ASP A 248 16.32 -2.47 -13.78
C ASP A 248 15.17 -2.62 -12.79
N PHE A 249 14.51 -3.77 -12.76
CA PHE A 249 13.52 -4.09 -11.72
C PHE A 249 14.18 -4.19 -10.33
N ALA A 250 15.36 -4.80 -10.23
CA ALA A 250 16.07 -4.89 -8.96
C ALA A 250 16.46 -3.50 -8.40
N TRP A 251 16.94 -2.61 -9.26
CA TRP A 251 17.20 -1.22 -8.87
C TRP A 251 15.92 -0.48 -8.51
N LEU A 252 14.80 -0.74 -9.21
CA LEU A 252 13.51 -0.19 -8.87
C LEU A 252 13.03 -0.69 -7.49
N ALA A 253 13.15 -1.98 -7.20
CA ALA A 253 12.80 -2.55 -5.90
C ALA A 253 13.64 -1.95 -4.77
N LEU A 254 14.93 -1.74 -4.99
CA LEU A 254 15.83 -1.08 -4.04
C LEU A 254 15.46 0.41 -3.85
N CYS A 255 15.18 1.12 -4.94
CA CYS A 255 14.66 2.49 -4.90
C CYS A 255 13.34 2.55 -4.10
N GLY A 256 12.42 1.63 -4.39
CA GLY A 256 11.16 1.46 -3.68
C GLY A 256 11.33 1.19 -2.20
N PHE A 257 12.24 0.29 -1.84
CA PHE A 257 12.57 0.00 -0.45
C PHE A 257 13.02 1.27 0.28
N PHE A 258 13.94 2.03 -0.28
CA PHE A 258 14.43 3.23 0.38
C PHE A 258 13.36 4.30 0.53
N TYR A 259 12.63 4.68 -0.54
CA TYR A 259 11.61 5.71 -0.36
C TYR A 259 10.48 5.26 0.55
N GLN A 260 10.13 3.97 0.53
CA GLN A 260 9.09 3.44 1.41
C GLN A 260 9.52 3.42 2.87
N CYS A 261 10.82 3.27 3.19
CA CYS A 261 11.31 3.51 4.55
C CYS A 261 10.94 4.93 5.02
N GLY A 262 11.21 5.94 4.20
CA GLY A 262 10.84 7.32 4.51
C GLY A 262 9.33 7.53 4.61
N VAL A 263 8.57 7.03 3.65
CA VAL A 263 7.09 7.10 3.64
C VAL A 263 6.50 6.47 4.90
N SER A 264 6.98 5.28 5.28
CA SER A 264 6.48 4.57 6.47
C SER A 264 6.78 5.33 7.77
N VAL A 265 7.93 6.00 7.87
CA VAL A 265 8.23 6.92 8.99
C VAL A 265 7.21 8.04 9.01
N VAL A 266 6.96 8.71 7.89
CA VAL A 266 6.01 9.83 7.82
C VAL A 266 4.61 9.38 8.19
N ILE A 267 4.12 8.25 7.67
CA ILE A 267 2.77 7.74 7.99
C ILE A 267 2.64 7.41 9.48
N THR A 268 3.64 6.75 10.06
CA THR A 268 3.53 6.20 11.42
C THR A 268 3.80 7.26 12.50
N LEU A 269 4.66 8.23 12.21
CA LEU A 269 5.24 9.12 13.24
C LEU A 269 4.95 10.60 13.01
N SER A 270 4.23 10.98 11.92
CA SER A 270 3.85 12.37 11.67
C SER A 270 2.99 12.96 12.79
N ALA A 271 2.08 12.18 13.36
CA ALA A 271 1.25 12.60 14.50
C ALA A 271 2.10 12.83 15.75
N VAL A 272 3.09 11.97 16.00
CA VAL A 272 4.03 12.13 17.13
C VAL A 272 4.86 13.39 16.94
N TYR A 273 5.39 13.62 15.73
CA TYR A 273 6.17 14.81 15.41
C TYR A 273 5.31 16.08 15.55
N ALA A 274 4.08 16.07 15.00
CA ALA A 274 3.15 17.20 15.09
C ALA A 274 2.85 17.58 16.56
N SER A 275 2.60 16.59 17.41
CA SER A 275 2.35 16.82 18.84
C SER A 275 3.62 17.23 19.60
N ALA A 276 4.73 16.49 19.44
CA ALA A 276 5.93 16.69 20.24
C ALA A 276 6.73 17.96 19.86
N VAL A 277 6.75 18.32 18.57
CA VAL A 277 7.56 19.43 18.06
C VAL A 277 6.73 20.70 17.80
N MET A 278 5.51 20.54 17.28
CA MET A 278 4.65 21.64 16.86
C MET A 278 3.52 21.94 17.85
N GLY A 279 3.31 21.10 18.87
CA GLY A 279 2.26 21.29 19.88
C GLY A 279 0.83 21.11 19.35
N PHE A 280 0.66 20.38 18.22
CA PHE A 280 -0.66 20.13 17.63
C PHE A 280 -1.58 19.39 18.59
N SER A 281 -2.82 19.83 18.67
CA SER A 281 -3.89 19.10 19.35
C SER A 281 -4.29 17.84 18.55
N THR A 282 -5.04 16.96 19.20
CA THR A 282 -5.62 15.79 18.52
C THR A 282 -6.48 16.19 17.33
N THR A 283 -7.25 17.30 17.47
CA THR A 283 -8.10 17.83 16.39
C THR A 283 -7.26 18.30 15.21
N ASP A 284 -6.19 19.06 15.44
CA ASP A 284 -5.30 19.55 14.38
C ASP A 284 -4.64 18.37 13.63
N THR A 285 -4.23 17.35 14.38
CA THR A 285 -3.66 16.13 13.82
C THR A 285 -4.67 15.39 12.93
N LEU A 286 -5.94 15.27 13.34
CA LEU A 286 -6.98 14.64 12.52
C LEU A 286 -7.26 15.44 11.25
N VAL A 287 -7.36 16.78 11.35
CA VAL A 287 -7.52 17.67 10.18
C VAL A 287 -6.32 17.55 9.25
N MET A 288 -5.11 17.48 9.79
CA MET A 288 -3.89 17.27 9.00
C MET A 288 -3.94 15.97 8.21
N VAL A 289 -4.26 14.85 8.85
CA VAL A 289 -4.37 13.54 8.17
C VAL A 289 -5.43 13.57 7.07
N PHE A 290 -6.56 14.23 7.32
CA PHE A 290 -7.62 14.40 6.33
C PHE A 290 -7.14 15.18 5.10
N LEU A 291 -6.46 16.32 5.29
CA LEU A 291 -5.91 17.15 4.21
C LEU A 291 -4.80 16.42 3.44
N VAL A 292 -3.94 15.66 4.13
CA VAL A 292 -2.89 14.83 3.52
C VAL A 292 -3.51 13.80 2.57
N ASN A 293 -4.62 13.16 2.94
CA ASN A 293 -5.31 12.22 2.04
C ASN A 293 -5.89 12.92 0.79
N ILE A 294 -6.42 14.14 0.93
CA ILE A 294 -6.89 14.93 -0.22
C ILE A 294 -5.72 15.24 -1.15
N THR A 295 -4.62 15.76 -0.61
CA THR A 295 -3.45 16.11 -1.42
C THR A 295 -2.78 14.87 -2.02
N ALA A 296 -2.84 13.71 -1.37
CA ALA A 296 -2.39 12.44 -1.90
C ALA A 296 -3.26 11.97 -3.09
N ALA A 297 -4.57 12.11 -2.98
CA ALA A 297 -5.48 11.83 -4.10
C ALA A 297 -5.18 12.71 -5.32
N LEU A 298 -5.00 14.02 -5.08
CA LEU A 298 -4.64 14.98 -6.13
C LEU A 298 -3.25 14.69 -6.72
N GLY A 299 -2.29 14.35 -5.88
CA GLY A 299 -0.93 13.96 -6.30
C GLY A 299 -0.95 12.73 -7.19
N ALA A 300 -1.60 11.65 -6.77
CA ALA A 300 -1.73 10.43 -7.56
C ALA A 300 -2.38 10.70 -8.92
N PHE A 301 -3.46 11.49 -8.94
CA PHE A 301 -4.17 11.83 -10.16
C PHE A 301 -3.31 12.68 -11.11
N ALA A 302 -2.76 13.78 -10.63
CA ALA A 302 -1.98 14.73 -11.44
C ALA A 302 -0.70 14.07 -11.98
N PHE A 303 0.05 13.39 -11.12
CA PHE A 303 1.30 12.74 -11.50
C PHE A 303 1.07 11.53 -12.42
N GLY A 304 -0.09 10.89 -12.39
CA GLY A 304 -0.48 9.88 -13.36
C GLY A 304 -0.40 10.41 -14.81
N TYR A 305 -0.86 11.65 -15.04
CA TYR A 305 -0.77 12.31 -16.35
C TYR A 305 0.64 12.86 -16.65
N ILE A 306 1.31 13.38 -15.61
CA ILE A 306 2.66 13.94 -15.75
C ILE A 306 3.64 12.83 -16.14
N GLN A 307 3.61 11.68 -15.47
CA GLN A 307 4.56 10.59 -15.72
C GLN A 307 4.42 9.96 -17.11
N ASP A 308 3.23 9.95 -17.71
CA ASP A 308 3.03 9.47 -19.10
C ASP A 308 3.63 10.45 -20.12
N ARG A 309 3.77 11.75 -19.77
CA ARG A 309 4.34 12.78 -20.65
C ARG A 309 5.85 12.91 -20.53
N ILE A 310 6.38 12.95 -19.28
CA ILE A 310 7.80 13.19 -19.03
C ILE A 310 8.59 11.89 -18.81
N GLY A 311 7.90 10.75 -18.70
CA GLY A 311 8.45 9.44 -18.41
C GLY A 311 8.45 9.12 -16.92
N HIS A 312 8.24 7.83 -16.61
CA HIS A 312 8.06 7.34 -15.24
C HIS A 312 9.26 7.62 -14.33
N LYS A 313 10.50 7.43 -14.84
CA LYS A 313 11.73 7.67 -14.07
C LYS A 313 11.86 9.12 -13.63
N LEU A 314 11.62 10.08 -14.54
CA LEU A 314 11.72 11.51 -14.22
C LEU A 314 10.60 11.94 -13.27
N ALA A 315 9.39 11.41 -13.45
CA ALA A 315 8.26 11.69 -12.56
C ALA A 315 8.54 11.20 -11.14
N LEU A 316 9.02 9.95 -10.97
CA LEU A 316 9.42 9.43 -9.67
C LEU A 316 10.56 10.25 -9.04
N GLY A 317 11.58 10.62 -9.85
CA GLY A 317 12.66 11.49 -9.39
C GLY A 317 12.17 12.83 -8.88
N GLY A 318 11.26 13.49 -9.61
CA GLY A 318 10.60 14.73 -9.18
C GLY A 318 9.83 14.57 -7.86
N THR A 319 9.13 13.45 -7.71
CA THR A 319 8.42 13.11 -6.46
C THR A 319 9.38 12.94 -5.28
N LEU A 320 10.55 12.31 -5.48
CA LEU A 320 11.58 12.18 -4.44
C LEU A 320 12.16 13.54 -4.03
N VAL A 321 12.27 14.49 -4.98
CA VAL A 321 12.64 15.87 -4.66
C VAL A 321 11.56 16.56 -3.82
N VAL A 322 10.26 16.32 -4.10
CA VAL A 322 9.16 16.84 -3.27
C VAL A 322 9.25 16.26 -1.85
N TRP A 323 9.56 14.97 -1.70
CA TRP A 323 9.80 14.33 -0.39
C TRP A 323 10.95 15.01 0.38
N LEU A 324 12.09 15.28 -0.29
CA LEU A 324 13.22 15.98 0.34
C LEU A 324 12.85 17.42 0.71
N SER A 325 12.08 18.11 -0.13
CA SER A 325 11.58 19.45 0.19
C SER A 325 10.68 19.44 1.42
N MET A 326 9.81 18.41 1.53
CA MET A 326 8.98 18.21 2.72
C MET A 326 9.83 18.03 3.98
N ILE A 327 10.87 17.17 3.92
CA ILE A 327 11.79 16.98 5.05
C ILE A 327 12.48 18.29 5.44
N ALA A 328 12.96 19.06 4.46
CA ALA A 328 13.61 20.34 4.72
C ALA A 328 12.64 21.34 5.38
N VAL A 329 11.42 21.47 4.87
CA VAL A 329 10.38 22.34 5.45
C VAL A 329 10.02 21.89 6.86
N ALA A 330 9.81 20.58 7.09
CA ALA A 330 9.48 20.03 8.41
C ALA A 330 10.63 20.25 9.43
N TYR A 331 11.88 20.06 9.00
CA TYR A 331 13.05 20.29 9.86
C TYR A 331 13.22 21.76 10.25
N LEU A 332 13.04 22.68 9.29
CA LEU A 332 13.17 24.12 9.47
C LEU A 332 11.91 24.77 10.07
N SER A 333 10.83 23.99 10.27
CA SER A 333 9.58 24.51 10.77
C SER A 333 9.75 25.14 12.16
N SER A 334 9.38 26.40 12.27
CA SER A 334 9.28 27.17 13.53
C SER A 334 7.86 27.62 13.82
N GLU A 335 7.00 27.65 12.81
CA GLU A 335 5.61 28.07 12.87
C GLU A 335 4.67 26.99 12.31
N GLU A 336 3.43 26.96 12.78
CA GLU A 336 2.44 25.93 12.40
C GLU A 336 2.21 25.85 10.89
N TRP A 337 2.16 26.99 10.18
CA TRP A 337 1.91 26.98 8.73
C TRP A 337 3.01 26.30 7.91
N HIS A 338 4.28 26.35 8.38
CA HIS A 338 5.37 25.58 7.75
C HIS A 338 5.08 24.08 7.83
N PHE A 339 4.57 23.63 8.98
CA PHE A 339 4.27 22.20 9.15
C PHE A 339 3.04 21.79 8.33
N TRP A 340 2.02 22.64 8.23
CA TRP A 340 0.91 22.42 7.31
C TRP A 340 1.37 22.30 5.85
N LEU A 341 2.32 23.13 5.42
CA LEU A 341 2.93 23.04 4.11
C LEU A 341 3.67 21.70 3.93
N ALA A 342 4.48 21.30 4.90
CA ALA A 342 5.18 20.02 4.89
C ALA A 342 4.21 18.83 4.78
N ALA A 343 3.13 18.84 5.57
CA ALA A 343 2.10 17.80 5.52
C ALA A 343 1.43 17.66 4.14
N ASN A 344 1.12 18.81 3.50
CA ASN A 344 0.54 18.79 2.16
C ASN A 344 1.54 18.35 1.07
N LEU A 345 2.82 18.72 1.20
CA LEU A 345 3.89 18.18 0.33
C LEU A 345 4.05 16.67 0.51
N ALA A 346 3.95 16.17 1.76
CA ALA A 346 3.97 14.73 2.04
C ALA A 346 2.82 14.02 1.34
N GLY A 347 1.60 14.55 1.44
CA GLY A 347 0.44 13.99 0.73
C GLY A 347 0.66 13.93 -0.77
N LEU A 348 1.02 15.06 -1.40
CA LEU A 348 1.30 15.14 -2.83
C LEU A 348 2.35 14.11 -3.27
N ALA A 349 3.46 14.03 -2.54
CA ALA A 349 4.55 13.11 -2.83
C ALA A 349 4.16 11.65 -2.57
N MET A 350 3.36 11.35 -1.55
CA MET A 350 2.88 10.00 -1.25
C MET A 350 2.02 9.46 -2.39
N GLY A 351 1.00 10.20 -2.81
CA GLY A 351 0.13 9.77 -3.91
C GLY A 351 0.89 9.56 -5.22
N SER A 352 1.80 10.47 -5.55
CA SER A 352 2.59 10.39 -6.78
C SER A 352 3.62 9.27 -6.76
N SER A 353 4.35 9.03 -5.65
CA SER A 353 5.34 7.95 -5.56
C SER A 353 4.71 6.57 -5.62
N GLN A 354 3.57 6.35 -4.96
CA GLN A 354 2.84 5.09 -5.00
C GLN A 354 2.34 4.79 -6.43
N SER A 355 1.77 5.78 -7.10
CA SER A 355 1.31 5.64 -8.48
C SER A 355 2.46 5.35 -9.44
N ALA A 356 3.57 6.09 -9.35
CA ALA A 356 4.72 5.93 -10.24
C ALA A 356 5.44 4.59 -10.00
N GLY A 357 5.63 4.17 -8.76
CA GLY A 357 6.21 2.88 -8.42
C GLY A 357 5.41 1.72 -9.03
N ARG A 358 4.09 1.69 -8.81
CA ARG A 358 3.20 0.66 -9.38
C ARG A 358 3.24 0.63 -10.91
N ALA A 359 3.29 1.79 -11.56
CA ALA A 359 3.38 1.88 -13.02
C ALA A 359 4.72 1.35 -13.55
N MET A 360 5.85 1.68 -12.90
CA MET A 360 7.17 1.18 -13.31
C MET A 360 7.29 -0.33 -13.16
N VAL A 361 6.72 -0.93 -12.10
CA VAL A 361 6.64 -2.39 -11.97
C VAL A 361 5.89 -3.00 -13.15
N ALA A 362 4.76 -2.41 -13.54
CA ALA A 362 3.98 -2.87 -14.70
C ALA A 362 4.79 -2.89 -16.00
N VAL A 363 5.69 -1.90 -16.20
CA VAL A 363 6.56 -1.82 -17.38
C VAL A 363 7.68 -2.87 -17.35
N PHE A 364 8.21 -3.18 -16.17
CA PHE A 364 9.34 -4.12 -16.01
C PHE A 364 8.93 -5.57 -15.80
N ALA A 365 7.65 -5.84 -15.54
CA ALA A 365 7.14 -7.18 -15.32
C ALA A 365 6.79 -7.88 -16.64
N PRO A 366 7.30 -9.11 -16.89
CA PRO A 366 6.84 -9.94 -18.00
C PRO A 366 5.32 -10.19 -17.87
N SER A 367 4.59 -10.17 -18.98
CA SER A 367 3.13 -10.34 -18.97
C SER A 367 2.68 -11.71 -18.42
N THR A 368 3.56 -12.70 -18.46
CA THR A 368 3.35 -14.06 -17.92
C THR A 368 3.67 -14.19 -16.42
N ARG A 369 4.25 -13.15 -15.77
CA ARG A 369 4.75 -13.19 -14.38
C ARG A 369 4.37 -11.92 -13.59
N LEU A 370 3.23 -11.30 -13.91
CA LEU A 370 2.83 -10.01 -13.33
C LEU A 370 2.63 -10.07 -11.81
N ALA A 371 1.87 -11.06 -11.31
CA ALA A 371 1.60 -11.20 -9.90
C ALA A 371 2.88 -11.52 -9.09
N GLU A 372 3.78 -12.28 -9.67
CA GLU A 372 5.09 -12.58 -9.09
C GLU A 372 5.94 -11.31 -8.93
N PHE A 373 6.05 -10.47 -9.97
CA PHE A 373 6.83 -9.23 -9.90
C PHE A 373 6.23 -8.22 -8.91
N TYR A 374 4.90 -8.09 -8.87
CA TYR A 374 4.24 -7.28 -7.84
C TYR A 374 4.43 -7.85 -6.43
N SER A 375 4.51 -9.17 -6.29
CA SER A 375 4.84 -9.80 -5.00
C SER A 375 6.23 -9.42 -4.52
N PHE A 376 7.26 -9.48 -5.39
CA PHE A 376 8.63 -9.07 -5.06
C PHE A 376 8.72 -7.56 -4.75
N TRP A 377 8.00 -6.74 -5.51
CA TRP A 377 7.89 -5.32 -5.24
C TRP A 377 7.33 -5.06 -3.83
N ASN A 378 6.20 -5.66 -3.51
CA ASN A 378 5.55 -5.47 -2.22
C ASN A 378 6.39 -6.05 -1.06
N MET A 379 7.15 -7.13 -1.27
CA MET A 379 8.11 -7.61 -0.27
C MET A 379 9.12 -6.51 0.12
N ALA A 380 9.66 -5.78 -0.86
CA ALA A 380 10.57 -4.67 -0.59
C ALA A 380 9.87 -3.55 0.21
N LEU A 381 8.61 -3.24 -0.12
CA LEU A 381 7.83 -2.23 0.58
C LEU A 381 7.48 -2.64 2.02
N TRP A 382 7.11 -3.90 2.25
CA TRP A 382 6.82 -4.41 3.61
C TRP A 382 8.07 -4.46 4.48
N MET A 383 9.21 -4.85 3.92
CA MET A 383 10.48 -4.78 4.63
C MET A 383 10.83 -3.34 5.00
N ALA A 384 10.58 -2.38 4.10
CA ALA A 384 10.78 -0.96 4.37
C ALA A 384 9.84 -0.43 5.47
N ALA A 385 8.60 -0.92 5.52
CA ALA A 385 7.63 -0.56 6.56
C ALA A 385 8.06 -1.03 7.97
N ILE A 386 8.98 -1.99 8.05
CA ILE A 386 9.60 -2.42 9.32
C ILE A 386 10.85 -1.56 9.59
N VAL A 387 11.75 -1.46 8.61
CA VAL A 387 13.07 -0.81 8.78
C VAL A 387 12.94 0.70 9.01
N GLY A 388 12.04 1.38 8.30
CA GLY A 388 11.85 2.82 8.40
C GLY A 388 11.50 3.28 9.82
N PRO A 389 10.36 2.86 10.39
CA PRO A 389 9.97 3.25 11.75
C PRO A 389 10.97 2.80 12.84
N LEU A 390 11.58 1.61 12.70
CA LEU A 390 12.61 1.16 13.63
C LEU A 390 13.84 2.07 13.62
N SER A 391 14.29 2.52 12.46
CA SER A 391 15.43 3.43 12.35
C SER A 391 15.15 4.79 13.01
N TYR A 392 13.95 5.35 12.81
CA TYR A 392 13.54 6.58 13.46
C TYR A 392 13.48 6.42 14.99
N GLY A 393 12.87 5.34 15.48
CA GLY A 393 12.80 5.03 16.91
C GLY A 393 14.18 4.85 17.53
N LEU A 394 15.11 4.19 16.84
CA LEU A 394 16.50 4.05 17.31
C LEU A 394 17.21 5.40 17.42
N ILE A 395 17.01 6.28 16.42
CA ILE A 395 17.64 7.60 16.41
C ILE A 395 17.08 8.47 17.54
N THR A 396 15.76 8.52 17.72
CA THR A 396 15.16 9.27 18.83
C THR A 396 15.63 8.76 20.17
N TRP A 397 15.79 7.43 20.34
CA TRP A 397 16.31 6.85 21.56
C TRP A 397 17.78 7.25 21.84
N VAL A 398 18.65 7.19 20.83
CA VAL A 398 20.07 7.54 20.97
C VAL A 398 20.29 9.04 21.18
N THR A 399 19.43 9.87 20.56
CA THR A 399 19.54 11.34 20.63
C THR A 399 18.76 11.99 21.78
N GLY A 400 18.16 11.20 22.69
CA GLY A 400 17.40 11.72 23.82
C GLY A 400 16.08 12.39 23.41
N ASN A 401 15.32 11.75 22.49
CA ASN A 401 14.05 12.21 21.93
C ASN A 401 14.17 13.42 21.00
N ASP A 402 15.30 13.59 20.32
CA ASP A 402 15.40 14.62 19.28
C ASP A 402 14.70 14.16 17.98
N HIS A 403 13.42 14.51 17.87
CA HIS A 403 12.60 14.24 16.70
C HIS A 403 13.06 14.99 15.45
N ARG A 404 13.71 16.17 15.60
CA ARG A 404 14.23 16.92 14.46
C ARG A 404 15.42 16.22 13.81
N SER A 405 16.34 15.69 14.58
CA SER A 405 17.42 14.86 14.06
C SER A 405 16.90 13.58 13.41
N ALA A 406 15.88 12.95 13.97
CA ALA A 406 15.29 11.74 13.42
C ALA A 406 14.62 11.97 12.06
N ILE A 407 13.95 13.12 11.85
CA ILE A 407 13.34 13.43 10.55
C ILE A 407 14.39 13.72 9.48
N LEU A 408 15.54 14.32 9.83
CA LEU A 408 16.66 14.51 8.90
C LEU A 408 17.21 13.17 8.40
N VAL A 409 17.35 12.19 9.29
CA VAL A 409 17.83 10.84 8.89
C VAL A 409 16.77 10.15 8.02
N THR A 410 15.47 10.44 8.21
CA THR A 410 14.42 10.02 7.28
C THR A 410 14.69 10.57 5.86
N GLY A 411 15.20 11.79 5.75
CA GLY A 411 15.63 12.38 4.48
C GLY A 411 16.74 11.59 3.77
N LEU A 412 17.61 10.91 4.51
CA LEU A 412 18.65 10.05 3.93
C LEU A 412 18.07 8.90 3.12
N PHE A 413 16.92 8.34 3.54
CA PHE A 413 16.24 7.31 2.76
C PHE A 413 15.80 7.82 1.39
N PHE A 414 15.27 9.03 1.30
CA PHE A 414 14.90 9.63 0.01
C PHE A 414 16.13 9.93 -0.86
N LEU A 415 17.25 10.35 -0.28
CA LEU A 415 18.52 10.51 -1.01
C LEU A 415 19.04 9.18 -1.55
N LEU A 416 19.04 8.13 -0.73
CA LEU A 416 19.44 6.79 -1.15
C LEU A 416 18.51 6.26 -2.26
N SER A 417 17.21 6.59 -2.20
CA SER A 417 16.27 6.26 -3.25
C SER A 417 16.59 6.96 -4.57
N ILE A 418 16.97 8.26 -4.54
CA ILE A 418 17.43 8.97 -5.74
C ILE A 418 18.69 8.32 -6.32
N VAL A 419 19.64 7.93 -5.48
CA VAL A 419 20.85 7.22 -5.93
C VAL A 419 20.49 5.89 -6.58
N ALA A 420 19.59 5.10 -5.97
CA ALA A 420 19.12 3.83 -6.52
C ALA A 420 18.30 3.99 -7.82
N LEU A 421 17.68 5.16 -8.03
CA LEU A 421 16.95 5.48 -9.25
C LEU A 421 17.87 5.73 -10.46
N GLN A 422 19.11 6.21 -10.25
CA GLN A 422 20.00 6.60 -11.35
C GLN A 422 20.34 5.47 -12.32
N PRO A 423 20.70 4.24 -11.88
CA PRO A 423 21.07 3.15 -12.78
C PRO A 423 19.93 2.59 -13.63
N ILE A 424 18.68 2.93 -13.32
CA ILE A 424 17.50 2.41 -13.99
C ILE A 424 17.42 2.94 -15.43
N ASP A 425 17.29 2.03 -16.41
CA ASP A 425 17.02 2.34 -17.79
C ASP A 425 15.65 1.76 -18.18
N MET A 426 14.71 2.66 -18.48
CA MET A 426 13.32 2.28 -18.78
C MET A 426 13.20 1.42 -20.04
N LYS A 427 14.02 1.70 -21.06
CA LYS A 427 14.00 0.95 -22.34
C LYS A 427 14.58 -0.45 -22.14
N ARG A 428 15.75 -0.55 -21.52
CA ARG A 428 16.41 -1.84 -21.24
C ARG A 428 15.53 -2.73 -20.36
N GLY A 429 14.91 -2.17 -19.31
CA GLY A 429 14.02 -2.93 -18.43
C GLY A 429 12.76 -3.44 -19.13
N ALA A 430 12.12 -2.60 -19.94
CA ALA A 430 10.96 -2.99 -20.75
C ALA A 430 11.31 -4.07 -21.79
N GLU A 431 12.48 -3.96 -22.45
CA GLU A 431 12.95 -4.99 -23.40
C GLU A 431 13.23 -6.32 -22.70
N ALA A 432 13.82 -6.31 -21.50
CA ALA A 432 14.05 -7.52 -20.71
C ALA A 432 12.72 -8.22 -20.37
N ALA A 433 11.70 -7.45 -19.98
CA ALA A 433 10.36 -7.96 -19.73
C ALA A 433 9.72 -8.59 -20.98
N LYS A 434 9.81 -7.90 -22.13
CA LYS A 434 9.29 -8.39 -23.42
C LYS A 434 9.97 -9.69 -23.86
N ARG A 435 11.32 -9.75 -23.78
CA ARG A 435 12.08 -10.98 -24.11
C ARG A 435 11.68 -12.17 -23.21
N ALA A 436 11.53 -11.95 -21.93
CA ALA A 436 11.10 -12.98 -21.00
C ALA A 436 9.66 -13.45 -21.23
N THR A 437 8.79 -12.59 -21.75
CA THR A 437 7.42 -12.96 -22.15
C THR A 437 7.40 -13.89 -23.36
N VAL A 438 8.33 -13.73 -24.32
CA VAL A 438 8.40 -14.55 -25.55
C VAL A 438 9.00 -15.91 -25.27
N ASN A 439 9.93 -16.01 -24.31
CA ASN A 439 10.69 -17.24 -24.01
C ASN A 439 10.07 -18.08 -22.88
N GLY A 440 9.03 -17.63 -22.22
CA GLY A 440 8.31 -18.31 -21.14
C GLY A 440 6.85 -18.56 -21.47
#